data_79e2c2e61077f6a7745d7a0411c09657
#
_entry.id   79e2c2e61077f6a7745d7a0411c09657
#
_cell.length_a   1.000
_cell.length_b   1.000
_cell.length_c   1.000
_cell.angle_alpha   90.00
_cell.angle_beta   90.00
_cell.angle_gamma   90.00
#
_symmetry.space_group_name_H-M   'P 1'
#
loop_
_entity.id
_entity.type
_entity.pdbx_description
1 polymer ?
#
loop_
_entity_poly.entity_id
_entity_poly.type
_entity_poly.pdbx_seq_one_letter_code
_entity_poly.pdbx_strand_id
1 'polypeptide(L)'
;MSKICKGCGVVLQNSDANSIGYTPKMEADYCQRCFRIRHYDDVVISMKQGIDSDAVLRKINAIDALVVWVVDLFDFESNLLPGINRHLLGKDILMVATKRDLLPATLGNDKLSAFMLRRLKEEGIVVQGIVVCGDLAAHARREENASVDEVRSAIAHYRRERDVVVMGMANAGKSTLLNAICDHTDLTTSRHPGTTLDFNSIAMVGYQLYDTPGLTRMDSLLTHVDERLLKTVIPLKPLKARGYQLKGNQTLSLGGLVRLDLIGCE
;
A
#
# COMPACT_ATOMS: atom_id res chain seq x y z
N MET A 1 17.60 -5.15 -28.29
CA MET A 1 17.17 -5.62 -26.95
C MET A 1 16.07 -4.72 -26.46
N SER A 2 14.92 -5.29 -26.13
CA SER A 2 13.81 -4.51 -25.57
C SER A 2 14.18 -4.01 -24.16
N LYS A 3 14.12 -2.70 -23.95
CA LYS A 3 14.42 -2.09 -22.65
C LYS A 3 13.22 -2.25 -21.72
N ILE A 4 13.49 -2.49 -20.44
CA ILE A 4 12.48 -2.75 -19.43
C ILE A 4 12.40 -1.57 -18.46
N CYS A 5 11.18 -1.19 -18.07
CA CYS A 5 10.96 -0.13 -17.10
C CYS A 5 11.52 -0.50 -15.71
N LYS A 6 12.42 0.30 -15.16
CA LYS A 6 13.01 0.07 -13.82
C LYS A 6 11.99 0.19 -12.68
N GLY A 7 10.81 0.75 -12.93
CA GLY A 7 9.77 0.90 -11.92
C GLY A 7 8.79 -0.27 -11.85
N CYS A 8 8.16 -0.64 -12.98
CA CYS A 8 7.10 -1.68 -13.01
C CYS A 8 7.50 -2.99 -13.69
N GLY A 9 8.73 -3.10 -14.24
CA GLY A 9 9.20 -4.33 -14.88
C GLY A 9 8.69 -4.58 -16.30
N VAL A 10 7.77 -3.77 -16.82
CA VAL A 10 7.19 -3.97 -18.15
C VAL A 10 8.15 -3.51 -19.26
N VAL A 11 8.11 -4.18 -20.41
CA VAL A 11 8.86 -3.77 -21.58
C VAL A 11 8.45 -2.37 -22.02
N LEU A 12 9.43 -1.49 -22.19
CA LEU A 12 9.19 -0.12 -22.66
C LEU A 12 8.78 -0.16 -24.15
N GLN A 13 7.76 0.61 -24.48
CA GLN A 13 7.24 0.79 -25.82
C GLN A 13 6.86 2.25 -26.05
N ASN A 14 6.89 2.70 -27.30
CA ASN A 14 6.52 4.04 -27.73
C ASN A 14 5.40 4.08 -28.79
N SER A 15 4.79 2.92 -29.04
CA SER A 15 3.78 2.75 -30.09
C SER A 15 2.38 3.16 -29.64
N ASP A 16 2.03 2.93 -28.37
CA ASP A 16 0.70 3.23 -27.84
C ASP A 16 0.78 3.92 -26.46
N ALA A 17 0.36 5.19 -26.43
CA ALA A 17 0.39 6.03 -25.24
C ALA A 17 -0.56 5.55 -24.12
N ASN A 18 -1.58 4.78 -24.45
CA ASN A 18 -2.56 4.26 -23.50
C ASN A 18 -2.19 2.88 -22.96
N SER A 19 -1.20 2.23 -23.54
CA SER A 19 -0.78 0.89 -23.14
C SER A 19 0.32 0.92 -22.10
N ILE A 20 0.37 -0.15 -21.27
CA ILE A 20 1.38 -0.32 -20.23
C ILE A 20 2.79 -0.33 -20.86
N GLY A 21 3.74 0.31 -20.17
CA GLY A 21 5.13 0.39 -20.64
C GLY A 21 5.41 1.57 -21.56
N TYR A 22 4.41 2.40 -21.87
CA TYR A 22 4.62 3.56 -22.74
C TYR A 22 5.67 4.53 -22.20
N THR A 23 6.55 4.96 -23.10
CA THR A 23 7.49 6.05 -22.85
C THR A 23 7.70 6.83 -24.15
N PRO A 24 7.66 8.18 -24.12
CA PRO A 24 7.95 8.98 -25.31
C PRO A 24 9.41 8.90 -25.74
N LYS A 25 10.30 8.43 -24.85
CA LYS A 25 11.72 8.28 -25.12
C LYS A 25 12.16 6.85 -24.77
N MET A 26 12.49 6.04 -25.77
CA MET A 26 12.93 4.65 -25.56
C MET A 26 14.23 4.52 -24.74
N GLU A 27 14.98 5.59 -24.62
CA GLU A 27 16.19 5.68 -23.79
C GLU A 27 15.87 5.86 -22.31
N ALA A 28 14.62 6.20 -21.95
CA ALA A 28 14.20 6.40 -20.58
C ALA A 28 14.34 5.10 -19.74
N ASP A 29 14.61 5.27 -18.45
CA ASP A 29 14.68 4.15 -17.50
C ASP A 29 13.32 3.74 -16.96
N TYR A 30 12.34 4.60 -17.09
CA TYR A 30 10.98 4.42 -16.58
C TYR A 30 9.96 4.63 -17.70
N CYS A 31 8.89 3.84 -17.69
CA CYS A 31 7.71 4.19 -18.47
C CYS A 31 7.10 5.49 -17.94
N GLN A 32 6.30 6.16 -18.77
CA GLN A 32 5.68 7.44 -18.41
C GLN A 32 4.90 7.36 -17.09
N ARG A 33 4.18 6.26 -16.86
CA ARG A 33 3.47 6.00 -15.61
C ARG A 33 4.41 5.99 -14.40
N CYS A 34 5.45 5.16 -14.42
CA CYS A 34 6.40 5.07 -13.31
C CYS A 34 7.20 6.35 -13.11
N PHE A 35 7.52 7.04 -14.21
CA PHE A 35 8.15 8.35 -14.15
C PHE A 35 7.26 9.37 -13.44
N ARG A 36 5.97 9.45 -13.81
CA ARG A 36 5.00 10.36 -13.19
C ARG A 36 4.76 10.04 -11.72
N ILE A 37 4.60 8.77 -11.36
CA ILE A 37 4.46 8.34 -9.96
C ILE A 37 5.69 8.75 -9.15
N ARG A 38 6.88 8.56 -9.68
CA ARG A 38 8.14 8.84 -8.96
C ARG A 38 8.44 10.33 -8.80
N HIS A 39 8.13 11.13 -9.82
CA HIS A 39 8.52 12.55 -9.87
C HIS A 39 7.40 13.54 -9.59
N TYR A 40 6.16 13.12 -9.73
CA TYR A 40 4.99 14.00 -9.58
C TYR A 40 3.99 13.48 -8.56
N ASP A 41 4.33 12.36 -7.87
CA ASP A 41 3.42 11.72 -6.89
C ASP A 41 2.01 11.52 -7.45
N ASP A 42 1.93 11.04 -8.71
CA ASP A 42 0.67 10.93 -9.45
C ASP A 42 -0.13 9.71 -8.98
N VAL A 43 -0.79 9.91 -7.84
CA VAL A 43 -1.61 8.94 -7.12
C VAL A 43 -2.71 8.35 -8.02
N VAL A 44 -3.25 9.17 -8.92
CA VAL A 44 -4.40 8.80 -9.78
C VAL A 44 -4.08 7.66 -10.72
N ILE A 45 -2.92 7.70 -11.37
CA ILE A 45 -2.53 6.69 -12.35
C ILE A 45 -2.33 5.33 -11.68
N SER A 46 -1.79 5.32 -10.45
CA SER A 46 -1.56 4.06 -9.74
C SER A 46 -2.85 3.41 -9.26
N MET A 47 -3.89 4.19 -8.97
CA MET A 47 -5.18 3.65 -8.50
C MET A 47 -6.04 3.05 -9.62
N LYS A 48 -6.01 3.62 -10.82
CA LYS A 48 -6.88 3.20 -11.95
C LYS A 48 -6.30 2.07 -12.82
N GLN A 49 -5.01 1.81 -12.75
CA GLN A 49 -4.30 0.86 -13.63
C GLN A 49 -3.59 -0.26 -12.85
N GLY A 50 -4.23 -0.81 -11.84
CA GLY A 50 -3.68 -1.91 -11.06
C GLY A 50 -3.70 -3.24 -11.79
N ILE A 51 -2.92 -4.16 -11.26
CA ILE A 51 -2.82 -5.52 -11.77
C ILE A 51 -3.89 -6.37 -11.07
N ASP A 52 -4.40 -7.36 -11.79
CA ASP A 52 -5.35 -8.35 -11.26
C ASP A 52 -4.82 -8.98 -9.96
N SER A 53 -5.56 -8.78 -8.88
CA SER A 53 -5.22 -9.25 -7.55
C SER A 53 -5.03 -10.77 -7.51
N ASP A 54 -5.86 -11.52 -8.23
CA ASP A 54 -5.81 -12.98 -8.24
C ASP A 54 -4.52 -13.52 -8.86
N ALA A 55 -4.02 -12.87 -9.92
CA ALA A 55 -2.76 -13.25 -10.54
C ALA A 55 -1.57 -13.02 -9.60
N VAL A 56 -1.57 -11.91 -8.87
CA VAL A 56 -0.53 -11.60 -7.87
C VAL A 56 -0.59 -12.60 -6.71
N LEU A 57 -1.77 -12.87 -6.15
CA LEU A 57 -1.96 -13.78 -5.02
C LEU A 57 -1.55 -15.22 -5.37
N ARG A 58 -1.90 -15.70 -6.58
CA ARG A 58 -1.43 -17.02 -7.06
C ARG A 58 0.08 -17.11 -7.09
N LYS A 59 0.77 -16.06 -7.54
CA LYS A 59 2.22 -16.04 -7.60
C LYS A 59 2.86 -15.99 -6.21
N ILE A 60 2.30 -15.19 -5.28
CA ILE A 60 2.72 -15.17 -3.88
C ILE A 60 2.60 -16.56 -3.27
N ASN A 61 1.52 -17.28 -3.56
CA ASN A 61 1.28 -18.59 -2.99
C ASN A 61 2.34 -19.64 -3.40
N ALA A 62 2.97 -19.46 -4.57
CA ALA A 62 4.03 -20.33 -5.06
C ALA A 62 5.40 -20.12 -4.39
N ILE A 63 5.58 -19.03 -3.63
CA ILE A 63 6.84 -18.69 -2.97
C ILE A 63 6.73 -19.08 -1.49
N ASP A 64 7.71 -19.79 -0.92
CA ASP A 64 7.75 -20.03 0.54
C ASP A 64 8.23 -18.76 1.26
N ALA A 65 7.30 -17.95 1.68
CA ALA A 65 7.57 -16.64 2.26
C ALA A 65 6.56 -16.23 3.34
N LEU A 66 7.01 -15.36 4.25
CA LEU A 66 6.13 -14.52 5.04
C LEU A 66 5.50 -13.47 4.13
N VAL A 67 4.20 -13.31 4.21
CA VAL A 67 3.51 -12.23 3.49
C VAL A 67 3.42 -10.99 4.39
N VAL A 68 4.10 -9.91 4.01
CA VAL A 68 3.94 -8.59 4.62
C VAL A 68 2.87 -7.84 3.85
N TRP A 69 1.70 -7.70 4.47
CA TRP A 69 0.57 -7.03 3.87
C TRP A 69 0.49 -5.59 4.34
N VAL A 70 0.81 -4.66 3.44
CA VAL A 70 0.81 -3.22 3.69
C VAL A 70 -0.58 -2.65 3.47
N VAL A 71 -1.13 -2.04 4.50
CA VAL A 71 -2.51 -1.52 4.57
C VAL A 71 -2.47 -0.05 4.96
N ASP A 72 -3.21 0.79 4.23
CA ASP A 72 -3.33 2.22 4.51
C ASP A 72 -4.39 2.47 5.58
N LEU A 73 -4.02 3.08 6.70
CA LEU A 73 -4.95 3.40 7.78
C LEU A 73 -5.97 4.49 7.43
N PHE A 74 -5.66 5.32 6.46
CA PHE A 74 -6.58 6.37 6.01
C PHE A 74 -7.73 5.81 5.17
N ASP A 75 -7.45 4.80 4.34
CA ASP A 75 -8.44 4.11 3.49
C ASP A 75 -8.48 2.60 3.84
N PHE A 76 -8.58 2.32 5.15
CA PHE A 76 -8.40 0.97 5.70
C PHE A 76 -9.35 -0.05 5.07
N GLU A 77 -10.63 0.27 4.96
CA GLU A 77 -11.65 -0.66 4.45
C GLU A 77 -11.38 -1.09 3.01
N SER A 78 -10.96 -0.16 2.15
CA SER A 78 -10.66 -0.47 0.75
C SER A 78 -9.39 -1.30 0.58
N ASN A 79 -8.54 -1.34 1.60
CA ASN A 79 -7.33 -2.17 1.61
C ASN A 79 -7.58 -3.61 2.05
N LEU A 80 -8.72 -3.89 2.70
CA LEU A 80 -9.06 -5.25 3.11
C LEU A 80 -9.39 -6.11 1.88
N LEU A 81 -8.83 -7.31 1.87
CA LEU A 81 -9.05 -8.32 0.83
C LEU A 81 -9.88 -9.46 1.43
N PRO A 82 -11.21 -9.46 1.26
CA PRO A 82 -12.05 -10.55 1.76
C PRO A 82 -11.59 -11.89 1.19
N GLY A 83 -11.45 -12.87 2.08
CA GLY A 83 -11.00 -14.20 1.67
C GLY A 83 -9.50 -14.33 1.37
N ILE A 84 -8.67 -13.35 1.73
CA ILE A 84 -7.21 -13.39 1.50
C ILE A 84 -6.58 -14.69 2.02
N ASN A 85 -7.03 -15.21 3.17
CA ASN A 85 -6.50 -16.46 3.73
C ASN A 85 -6.85 -17.69 2.87
N ARG A 86 -7.91 -17.63 2.06
CA ARG A 86 -8.24 -18.69 1.09
C ARG A 86 -7.37 -18.63 -0.16
N HIS A 87 -6.98 -17.43 -0.57
CA HIS A 87 -6.06 -17.24 -1.68
C HIS A 87 -4.61 -17.53 -1.28
N LEU A 88 -4.23 -17.25 -0.03
CA LEU A 88 -2.89 -17.46 0.53
C LEU A 88 -2.87 -18.62 1.53
N LEU A 89 -3.28 -19.80 1.07
CA LEU A 89 -3.37 -21.00 1.90
C LEU A 89 -2.03 -21.34 2.56
N GLY A 90 -2.06 -21.46 3.91
CA GLY A 90 -0.88 -21.84 4.69
C GLY A 90 0.21 -20.77 4.80
N LYS A 91 -0.02 -19.55 4.31
CA LYS A 91 0.91 -18.44 4.50
C LYS A 91 0.68 -17.70 5.81
N ASP A 92 1.76 -17.38 6.49
CA ASP A 92 1.73 -16.44 7.61
C ASP A 92 1.65 -15.02 7.03
N ILE A 93 0.72 -14.20 7.55
CA ILE A 93 0.50 -12.82 7.11
C ILE A 93 0.83 -11.88 8.26
N LEU A 94 1.78 -10.98 8.07
CA LEU A 94 2.07 -9.84 8.93
C LEU A 94 1.44 -8.59 8.32
N MET A 95 0.48 -7.98 9.01
CA MET A 95 -0.11 -6.72 8.57
C MET A 95 0.76 -5.54 9.02
N VAL A 96 1.13 -4.66 8.11
CA VAL A 96 1.79 -3.39 8.40
C VAL A 96 0.85 -2.26 8.03
N ALA A 97 0.29 -1.62 9.05
CA ALA A 97 -0.66 -0.53 8.91
C ALA A 97 0.07 0.81 8.85
N THR A 98 0.12 1.41 7.67
CA THR A 98 0.86 2.64 7.36
C THR A 98 0.03 3.90 7.55
N LYS A 99 0.67 5.07 7.41
CA LYS A 99 0.05 6.40 7.47
C LYS A 99 -0.62 6.73 8.83
N ARG A 100 -0.10 6.16 9.91
CA ARG A 100 -0.55 6.49 11.27
C ARG A 100 -0.41 7.99 11.56
N ASP A 101 0.59 8.62 11.00
CA ASP A 101 0.89 10.05 11.09
C ASP A 101 -0.20 10.95 10.49
N LEU A 102 -1.02 10.44 9.57
CA LEU A 102 -2.14 11.18 8.99
C LEU A 102 -3.40 11.13 9.85
N LEU A 103 -3.50 10.20 10.80
CA LEU A 103 -4.64 10.11 11.71
C LEU A 103 -4.48 11.09 12.89
N PRO A 104 -5.59 11.53 13.51
CA PRO A 104 -5.51 12.42 14.68
C PRO A 104 -4.62 11.86 15.78
N ALA A 105 -3.75 12.70 16.34
CA ALA A 105 -2.88 12.31 17.45
C ALA A 105 -3.66 11.89 18.72
N THR A 106 -4.90 12.38 18.85
CA THR A 106 -5.82 12.00 19.94
C THR A 106 -6.35 10.59 19.85
N LEU A 107 -6.19 9.93 18.70
CA LEU A 107 -6.54 8.53 18.52
C LEU A 107 -5.38 7.65 19.02
N GLY A 108 -5.55 7.03 20.20
CA GLY A 108 -4.55 6.12 20.77
C GLY A 108 -4.38 4.83 19.93
N ASN A 109 -3.17 4.29 19.93
CA ASN A 109 -2.86 3.06 19.18
C ASN A 109 -3.68 1.85 19.66
N ASP A 110 -4.04 1.78 20.97
CA ASP A 110 -4.88 0.70 21.50
C ASP A 110 -6.27 0.68 20.87
N LYS A 111 -6.90 1.86 20.71
CA LYS A 111 -8.20 1.98 20.04
C LYS A 111 -8.11 1.63 18.57
N LEU A 112 -7.02 2.02 17.92
CA LEU A 112 -6.76 1.71 16.52
C LEU A 112 -6.56 0.21 16.32
N SER A 113 -5.75 -0.42 17.16
CA SER A 113 -5.53 -1.87 17.13
C SER A 113 -6.82 -2.66 17.39
N ALA A 114 -7.61 -2.22 18.36
CA ALA A 114 -8.91 -2.84 18.65
C ALA A 114 -9.90 -2.70 17.46
N PHE A 115 -9.89 -1.55 16.79
CA PHE A 115 -10.67 -1.33 15.56
C PHE A 115 -10.24 -2.30 14.45
N MET A 116 -8.94 -2.35 14.15
CA MET A 116 -8.39 -3.22 13.10
C MET A 116 -8.70 -4.69 13.38
N LEU A 117 -8.46 -5.18 14.59
CA LEU A 117 -8.74 -6.56 14.99
C LEU A 117 -10.22 -6.91 14.83
N ARG A 118 -11.13 -6.00 15.21
CA ARG A 118 -12.57 -6.19 15.02
C ARG A 118 -12.91 -6.32 13.54
N ARG A 119 -12.42 -5.39 12.70
CA ARG A 119 -12.69 -5.42 11.26
C ARG A 119 -12.15 -6.66 10.57
N LEU A 120 -10.92 -7.07 10.92
CA LEU A 120 -10.33 -8.32 10.42
C LEU A 120 -11.19 -9.53 10.79
N LYS A 121 -11.69 -9.58 12.03
CA LYS A 121 -12.57 -10.65 12.49
C LYS A 121 -13.90 -10.66 11.72
N GLU A 122 -14.51 -9.50 11.50
CA GLU A 122 -15.77 -9.37 10.75
C GLU A 122 -15.59 -9.83 9.30
N GLU A 123 -14.46 -9.56 8.67
CA GLU A 123 -14.11 -10.02 7.32
C GLU A 123 -13.57 -11.47 7.25
N GLY A 124 -13.45 -12.14 8.40
CA GLY A 124 -12.89 -13.49 8.49
C GLY A 124 -11.42 -13.56 8.11
N ILE A 125 -10.65 -12.48 8.31
CA ILE A 125 -9.25 -12.37 7.98
C ILE A 125 -8.40 -12.69 9.22
N VAL A 126 -7.42 -13.58 9.06
CA VAL A 126 -6.47 -13.97 10.11
C VAL A 126 -5.08 -13.49 9.74
N VAL A 127 -4.44 -12.77 10.65
CA VAL A 127 -3.06 -12.31 10.54
C VAL A 127 -2.26 -12.76 11.76
N GLN A 128 -0.96 -12.97 11.62
CA GLN A 128 -0.06 -13.40 12.71
C GLN A 128 0.31 -12.24 13.64
N GLY A 129 0.34 -11.03 13.09
CA GLY A 129 0.65 -9.82 13.83
C GLY A 129 0.23 -8.57 13.08
N ILE A 130 0.15 -7.46 13.81
CA ILE A 130 -0.14 -6.14 13.26
C ILE A 130 0.91 -5.17 13.79
N VAL A 131 1.57 -4.44 12.90
CA VAL A 131 2.47 -3.34 13.25
C VAL A 131 1.88 -2.04 12.72
N VAL A 132 1.76 -1.03 13.58
CA VAL A 132 1.29 0.31 13.20
C VAL A 132 2.50 1.17 12.88
N CYS A 133 2.59 1.63 11.65
CA CYS A 133 3.72 2.38 11.13
C CYS A 133 3.28 3.78 10.68
N GLY A 134 3.99 4.80 11.13
CA GLY A 134 3.74 6.20 10.76
C GLY A 134 5.03 6.92 10.39
N ASP A 135 4.86 8.09 9.79
CA ASP A 135 5.91 9.02 9.35
C ASP A 135 7.12 8.35 8.66
N LEU A 136 6.84 7.48 7.71
CA LEU A 136 7.90 6.85 6.89
C LEU A 136 8.76 7.89 6.17
N ALA A 137 8.25 9.12 5.97
CA ALA A 137 9.01 10.22 5.41
C ALA A 137 10.09 10.76 6.37
N ALA A 138 9.96 10.57 7.69
CA ALA A 138 11.03 10.90 8.64
C ALA A 138 12.31 10.12 8.35
N HIS A 139 12.17 8.86 7.96
CA HIS A 139 13.30 8.03 7.59
C HIS A 139 14.07 8.60 6.37
N ALA A 140 13.37 9.15 5.38
CA ALA A 140 14.00 9.84 4.25
C ALA A 140 14.80 11.09 4.68
N ARG A 141 14.47 11.68 5.84
CA ARG A 141 15.23 12.77 6.46
C ARG A 141 16.40 12.31 7.33
N ARG A 142 16.67 11.00 7.36
CA ARG A 142 17.66 10.35 8.25
C ARG A 142 17.39 10.53 9.74
N GLU A 143 16.14 10.68 10.10
CA GLU A 143 15.70 10.67 11.49
C GLU A 143 15.43 9.21 11.92
N GLU A 144 15.74 8.88 13.17
CA GLU A 144 15.41 7.57 13.72
C GLU A 144 13.89 7.38 13.69
N ASN A 145 13.45 6.23 13.21
CA ASN A 145 12.04 5.89 13.11
C ASN A 145 11.76 4.54 13.78
N ALA A 146 11.36 4.61 15.06
CA ALA A 146 11.08 3.44 15.88
C ALA A 146 10.04 2.50 15.23
N SER A 147 9.10 3.03 14.46
CA SER A 147 8.10 2.19 13.79
C SER A 147 8.67 1.37 12.63
N VAL A 148 9.72 1.85 11.96
CA VAL A 148 10.44 1.06 10.94
C VAL A 148 11.21 -0.07 11.58
N ASP A 149 11.86 0.17 12.72
CA ASP A 149 12.60 -0.85 13.46
C ASP A 149 11.67 -1.90 14.06
N GLU A 150 10.47 -1.50 14.48
CA GLU A 150 9.42 -2.43 14.89
C GLU A 150 8.98 -3.33 13.73
N VAL A 151 8.82 -2.79 12.52
CA VAL A 151 8.52 -3.59 11.32
C VAL A 151 9.66 -4.57 11.01
N ARG A 152 10.92 -4.13 11.07
CA ARG A 152 12.09 -5.00 10.86
C ARG A 152 12.12 -6.14 11.87
N SER A 153 11.88 -5.84 13.15
CA SER A 153 11.84 -6.81 14.23
C SER A 153 10.70 -7.81 14.05
N ALA A 154 9.51 -7.34 13.68
CA ALA A 154 8.37 -8.19 13.40
C ALA A 154 8.62 -9.11 12.18
N ILE A 155 9.20 -8.59 11.10
CA ILE A 155 9.60 -9.40 9.95
C ILE A 155 10.60 -10.48 10.40
N ALA A 156 11.63 -10.13 11.14
CA ALA A 156 12.64 -11.07 11.63
C ALA A 156 12.00 -12.18 12.47
N HIS A 157 11.02 -11.83 13.33
CA HIS A 157 10.32 -12.79 14.20
C HIS A 157 9.40 -13.72 13.39
N TYR A 158 8.53 -13.18 12.54
CA TYR A 158 7.49 -13.95 11.88
C TYR A 158 7.97 -14.68 10.62
N ARG A 159 9.02 -14.19 9.93
CA ARG A 159 9.55 -14.90 8.76
C ARG A 159 10.20 -16.24 9.11
N ARG A 160 10.69 -16.38 10.33
CA ARG A 160 11.53 -17.52 10.74
C ARG A 160 12.76 -17.59 9.81
N GLU A 161 12.85 -18.61 8.95
CA GLU A 161 13.95 -18.77 7.97
C GLU A 161 13.47 -18.57 6.52
N ARG A 162 12.20 -18.16 6.33
CA ARG A 162 11.60 -17.99 5.00
C ARG A 162 11.97 -16.64 4.38
N ASP A 163 11.75 -16.55 3.08
CA ASP A 163 11.75 -15.28 2.37
C ASP A 163 10.59 -14.37 2.78
N VAL A 164 10.54 -13.16 2.23
CA VAL A 164 9.50 -12.17 2.52
C VAL A 164 8.89 -11.67 1.22
N VAL A 165 7.58 -11.65 1.14
CA VAL A 165 6.84 -11.01 0.03
C VAL A 165 6.07 -9.83 0.57
N VAL A 166 6.27 -8.65 0.00
CA VAL A 166 5.56 -7.43 0.37
C VAL A 166 4.46 -7.15 -0.64
N MET A 167 3.22 -7.11 -0.17
CA MET A 167 2.05 -6.83 -1.00
C MET A 167 1.20 -5.72 -0.38
N GLY A 168 0.34 -5.11 -1.18
CA GLY A 168 -0.61 -4.09 -0.70
C GLY A 168 -1.27 -3.37 -1.86
N MET A 169 -2.29 -2.61 -1.54
CA MET A 169 -2.98 -1.78 -2.52
C MET A 169 -2.06 -0.69 -3.07
N ALA A 170 -2.37 -0.21 -4.27
CA ALA A 170 -1.73 0.98 -4.81
C ALA A 170 -1.88 2.13 -3.80
N ASN A 171 -0.79 2.85 -3.55
CA ASN A 171 -0.68 3.94 -2.57
C ASN A 171 -0.85 3.56 -1.08
N ALA A 172 -0.87 2.30 -0.73
CA ALA A 172 -0.84 1.88 0.67
C ALA A 172 0.49 2.21 1.40
N GLY A 173 1.45 2.86 0.73
CA GLY A 173 2.75 3.17 1.32
C GLY A 173 3.81 2.08 1.16
N LYS A 174 3.55 1.06 0.33
CA LYS A 174 4.44 -0.08 0.12
C LYS A 174 5.87 0.32 -0.30
N SER A 175 6.00 1.14 -1.34
CA SER A 175 7.33 1.57 -1.82
C SER A 175 8.06 2.45 -0.81
N THR A 176 7.34 3.27 -0.05
CA THR A 176 7.91 4.10 1.01
C THR A 176 8.43 3.22 2.16
N LEU A 177 7.66 2.21 2.55
CA LEU A 177 8.05 1.24 3.56
C LEU A 177 9.27 0.44 3.12
N LEU A 178 9.29 -0.05 1.88
CA LEU A 178 10.41 -0.80 1.32
C LEU A 178 11.70 0.03 1.32
N ASN A 179 11.62 1.29 0.87
CA ASN A 179 12.77 2.20 0.92
C ASN A 179 13.27 2.36 2.36
N ALA A 180 12.37 2.52 3.32
CA ALA A 180 12.74 2.68 4.73
C ALA A 180 13.36 1.41 5.34
N ILE A 181 12.88 0.22 4.97
CA ILE A 181 13.44 -1.05 5.44
C ILE A 181 14.82 -1.31 4.81
N CYS A 182 15.00 -0.96 3.54
CA CYS A 182 16.17 -1.32 2.74
C CYS A 182 17.29 -0.28 2.76
N ASP A 183 17.14 0.85 3.45
CA ASP A 183 18.01 2.04 3.35
C ASP A 183 19.48 1.82 3.81
N HIS A 184 19.78 0.69 4.44
CA HIS A 184 21.13 0.35 4.93
C HIS A 184 21.76 -0.86 4.25
N THR A 185 21.13 -1.37 3.18
CA THR A 185 21.64 -2.52 2.45
C THR A 185 22.13 -2.10 1.07
N ASP A 186 23.33 -2.54 0.68
CA ASP A 186 23.80 -2.44 -0.70
C ASP A 186 22.85 -3.28 -1.58
N LEU A 187 21.85 -2.61 -2.15
CA LEU A 187 20.75 -3.25 -2.87
C LEU A 187 21.24 -3.80 -4.21
N THR A 188 21.51 -5.08 -4.26
CA THR A 188 21.54 -5.82 -5.52
C THR A 188 20.11 -6.24 -5.86
N THR A 189 19.44 -5.44 -6.68
CA THR A 189 18.13 -5.82 -7.25
C THR A 189 18.37 -6.81 -8.39
N SER A 190 17.97 -8.04 -8.21
CA SER A 190 17.90 -9.02 -9.29
C SER A 190 16.45 -9.26 -9.69
N ARG A 191 16.21 -9.39 -10.99
CA ARG A 191 14.91 -9.76 -11.53
C ARG A 191 14.95 -11.26 -11.83
N HIS A 192 13.92 -11.98 -11.43
CA HIS A 192 13.72 -13.34 -11.91
C HIS A 192 12.98 -13.26 -13.24
N PRO A 193 13.65 -13.52 -14.37
CA PRO A 193 13.00 -13.51 -15.68
C PRO A 193 12.12 -14.77 -15.84
N GLY A 194 10.91 -14.60 -16.31
CA GLY A 194 10.12 -15.75 -16.77
C GLY A 194 8.60 -15.64 -16.76
N THR A 195 7.99 -14.56 -16.29
CA THR A 195 6.52 -14.43 -16.31
C THR A 195 6.08 -12.98 -16.51
N THR A 196 4.91 -12.80 -17.09
CA THR A 196 4.27 -11.49 -17.39
C THR A 196 4.02 -10.59 -16.15
N LEU A 197 4.25 -11.11 -14.95
CA LEU A 197 4.16 -10.42 -13.66
C LEU A 197 5.45 -10.67 -12.88
N ASP A 198 6.51 -9.89 -13.13
CA ASP A 198 7.77 -10.06 -12.41
C ASP A 198 7.72 -9.32 -11.06
N PHE A 199 7.96 -10.06 -9.97
CA PHE A 199 8.27 -9.47 -8.67
C PHE A 199 9.72 -8.98 -8.69
N ASN A 200 9.95 -7.78 -8.16
CA ASN A 200 11.32 -7.32 -7.94
C ASN A 200 11.86 -7.99 -6.69
N SER A 201 12.99 -8.70 -6.80
CA SER A 201 13.65 -9.27 -5.62
C SER A 201 14.78 -8.37 -5.14
N ILE A 202 14.89 -8.24 -3.84
CA ILE A 202 15.90 -7.46 -3.12
C ILE A 202 16.60 -8.43 -2.19
N ALA A 203 17.93 -8.56 -2.32
CA ALA A 203 18.70 -9.39 -1.43
C ALA A 203 18.85 -8.69 -0.06
N MET A 204 18.38 -9.35 0.99
CA MET A 204 18.52 -8.94 2.36
C MET A 204 19.50 -9.87 3.10
N VAL A 205 19.91 -9.50 4.30
CA VAL A 205 20.76 -10.36 5.09
C VAL A 205 19.99 -11.64 5.52
N GLY A 206 20.30 -12.76 4.87
CA GLY A 206 19.73 -14.06 5.18
C GLY A 206 18.34 -14.35 4.60
N TYR A 207 17.82 -13.54 3.65
CA TYR A 207 16.57 -13.82 2.93
C TYR A 207 16.42 -12.97 1.68
N GLN A 208 15.51 -13.36 0.80
CA GLN A 208 15.05 -12.53 -0.31
C GLN A 208 13.76 -11.79 0.06
N LEU A 209 13.69 -10.53 -0.31
CA LEU A 209 12.49 -9.72 -0.19
C LEU A 209 11.92 -9.48 -1.58
N TYR A 210 10.67 -9.87 -1.79
CA TYR A 210 9.98 -9.71 -3.07
C TYR A 210 8.99 -8.55 -2.99
N ASP A 211 9.16 -7.54 -3.86
CA ASP A 211 8.23 -6.44 -4.02
C ASP A 211 7.22 -6.78 -5.10
N THR A 212 5.93 -6.80 -4.73
CA THR A 212 4.85 -7.07 -5.68
C THR A 212 4.31 -5.77 -6.28
N PRO A 213 3.74 -5.82 -7.49
CA PRO A 213 2.97 -4.69 -8.00
C PRO A 213 1.84 -4.31 -7.05
N GLY A 214 1.50 -3.02 -7.00
CA GLY A 214 0.35 -2.55 -6.22
C GLY A 214 -0.95 -3.14 -6.76
N LEU A 215 -1.76 -3.70 -5.85
CA LEU A 215 -3.08 -4.20 -6.14
C LEU A 215 -4.06 -3.04 -6.36
N THR A 216 -5.13 -3.29 -7.11
CA THR A 216 -6.17 -2.29 -7.34
C THR A 216 -7.52 -2.82 -6.89
N ARG A 217 -8.29 -1.99 -6.20
CA ARG A 217 -9.70 -2.21 -5.92
C ARG A 217 -10.52 -1.09 -6.55
N MET A 218 -11.57 -1.47 -7.24
CA MET A 218 -12.48 -0.52 -7.91
C MET A 218 -13.56 0.03 -6.98
N ASP A 219 -13.69 -0.51 -5.79
CA ASP A 219 -14.69 -0.13 -4.78
C ASP A 219 -14.22 0.95 -3.79
N SER A 220 -12.98 1.42 -3.90
CA SER A 220 -12.54 2.58 -3.13
C SER A 220 -13.22 3.86 -3.61
N LEU A 221 -13.73 4.67 -2.67
CA LEU A 221 -14.27 5.99 -2.97
C LEU A 221 -13.30 6.84 -3.81
N LEU A 222 -12.01 6.69 -3.55
CA LEU A 222 -10.95 7.44 -4.25
C LEU A 222 -10.88 7.11 -5.75
N THR A 223 -11.33 5.93 -6.19
CA THR A 223 -11.37 5.57 -7.62
C THR A 223 -12.51 6.24 -8.36
N HIS A 224 -13.53 6.72 -7.65
CA HIS A 224 -14.72 7.37 -8.19
C HIS A 224 -14.65 8.91 -8.12
N VAL A 225 -13.65 9.45 -7.44
CA VAL A 225 -13.44 10.90 -7.34
C VAL A 225 -12.73 11.41 -8.60
N ASP A 226 -13.12 12.61 -9.04
CA ASP A 226 -12.43 13.31 -10.15
C ASP A 226 -10.94 13.51 -9.82
N GLU A 227 -10.09 13.31 -10.80
CA GLU A 227 -8.62 13.41 -10.65
C GLU A 227 -8.17 14.75 -10.06
N ARG A 228 -8.86 15.83 -10.38
CA ARG A 228 -8.54 17.17 -9.85
C ARG A 228 -8.81 17.27 -8.36
N LEU A 229 -9.78 16.51 -7.86
CA LEU A 229 -10.18 16.51 -6.45
C LEU A 229 -9.39 15.53 -5.59
N LEU A 230 -8.79 14.50 -6.19
CA LEU A 230 -8.03 13.49 -5.44
C LEU A 230 -6.94 14.10 -4.56
N LYS A 231 -6.21 15.08 -5.07
CA LYS A 231 -5.17 15.80 -4.30
C LYS A 231 -5.73 16.58 -3.10
N THR A 232 -7.02 16.91 -3.15
CA THR A 232 -7.72 17.61 -2.06
C THR A 232 -8.28 16.63 -1.04
N VAL A 233 -8.69 15.44 -1.48
CA VAL A 233 -9.31 14.42 -0.63
C VAL A 233 -8.25 13.63 0.15
N ILE A 234 -7.11 13.34 -0.48
CA ILE A 234 -6.03 12.60 0.17
C ILE A 234 -5.26 13.54 1.10
N PRO A 235 -5.21 13.26 2.42
CA PRO A 235 -4.52 14.13 3.34
C PRO A 235 -3.00 14.05 3.15
N LEU A 236 -2.36 15.23 3.12
CA LEU A 236 -0.91 15.40 3.11
C LEU A 236 -0.36 15.81 4.48
N LYS A 237 -1.24 16.03 5.46
CA LYS A 237 -0.92 16.47 6.81
C LYS A 237 -1.81 15.75 7.82
N PRO A 238 -1.38 15.65 9.09
CA PRO A 238 -2.18 15.05 10.14
C PRO A 238 -3.59 15.65 10.20
N LEU A 239 -4.59 14.78 10.21
CA LEU A 239 -5.98 15.17 10.35
C LEU A 239 -6.25 15.68 11.77
N LYS A 240 -7.02 16.74 11.87
CA LYS A 240 -7.50 17.24 13.16
C LYS A 240 -8.95 16.80 13.37
N ALA A 241 -9.21 16.18 14.53
CA ALA A 241 -10.58 15.88 14.92
C ALA A 241 -11.39 17.19 15.03
N ARG A 242 -12.58 17.21 14.43
CA ARG A 242 -13.54 18.32 14.55
C ARG A 242 -14.81 17.79 15.19
N GLY A 243 -15.22 18.41 16.28
CA GLY A 243 -16.49 18.14 16.94
C GLY A 243 -17.57 19.10 16.43
N TYR A 244 -18.74 18.58 16.15
CA TYR A 244 -19.94 19.36 15.84
C TYR A 244 -21.01 19.02 16.87
N GLN A 245 -21.61 20.04 17.45
CA GLN A 245 -22.81 19.87 18.27
C GLN A 245 -24.01 20.03 17.35
N LEU A 246 -24.70 18.93 17.12
CA LEU A 246 -25.88 18.91 16.26
C LEU A 246 -27.12 18.76 17.15
N LYS A 247 -28.14 19.56 16.91
CA LYS A 247 -29.43 19.51 17.62
C LYS A 247 -30.55 19.30 16.65
N GLY A 248 -31.43 18.33 16.96
CA GLY A 248 -32.58 18.02 16.12
C GLY A 248 -32.20 17.35 14.80
N ASN A 249 -33.09 17.48 13.82
CA ASN A 249 -32.87 16.91 12.47
C ASN A 249 -31.96 17.84 11.67
N GLN A 250 -30.77 17.37 11.38
CA GLN A 250 -29.75 18.12 10.63
C GLN A 250 -29.04 17.25 9.61
N THR A 251 -28.54 17.87 8.56
CA THR A 251 -27.73 17.24 7.53
C THR A 251 -26.32 17.81 7.59
N LEU A 252 -25.35 16.93 7.64
CA LEU A 252 -23.93 17.26 7.48
C LEU A 252 -23.45 16.79 6.10
N SER A 253 -22.97 17.71 5.28
CA SER A 253 -22.34 17.39 4.00
C SER A 253 -20.84 17.56 4.10
N LEU A 254 -20.09 16.53 3.69
CA LEU A 254 -18.64 16.50 3.72
C LEU A 254 -18.09 16.59 2.29
N GLY A 255 -17.65 17.77 1.90
CA GLY A 255 -17.00 18.03 0.60
C GLY A 255 -17.83 17.65 -0.64
N GLY A 256 -19.14 17.50 -0.52
CA GLY A 256 -19.98 16.99 -1.61
C GLY A 256 -19.82 15.49 -1.90
N LEU A 257 -18.96 14.77 -1.15
CA LEU A 257 -18.69 13.35 -1.34
C LEU A 257 -19.57 12.47 -0.44
N VAL A 258 -19.85 12.93 0.77
CA VAL A 258 -20.64 12.19 1.75
C VAL A 258 -21.69 13.12 2.37
N ARG A 259 -22.88 12.61 2.52
CA ARG A 259 -23.97 13.25 3.23
C ARG A 259 -24.41 12.37 4.42
N LEU A 260 -24.47 12.98 5.60
CA LEU A 260 -24.97 12.34 6.80
C LEU A 260 -26.26 13.06 7.24
N ASP A 261 -27.37 12.38 7.18
CA ASP A 261 -28.64 12.89 7.69
C ASP A 261 -28.87 12.32 9.10
N LEU A 262 -28.98 13.21 10.07
CA LEU A 262 -29.29 12.88 11.46
C LEU A 262 -30.78 13.10 11.68
N ILE A 263 -31.50 12.03 11.99
CA ILE A 263 -32.96 12.05 12.18
C ILE A 263 -33.27 11.58 13.60
N GLY A 264 -34.08 12.35 14.32
CA GLY A 264 -34.49 11.98 15.69
C GLY A 264 -33.38 12.04 16.72
N CYS A 265 -32.36 12.87 16.52
CA CYS A 265 -31.31 13.11 17.51
C CYS A 265 -31.78 14.14 18.55
N GLU A 266 -31.70 13.80 19.85
CA GLU A 266 -31.95 14.68 20.98
C GLU A 266 -30.66 15.41 21.45
#